data_2bc61432e5f0d3c29ca092b9e8b44fdb
#
_entry.id   2bc61432e5f0d3c29ca092b9e8b44fdb
#
_cell.length_a   1.000
_cell.length_b   1.000
_cell.length_c   1.000
_cell.angle_alpha   90.00
_cell.angle_beta   90.00
_cell.angle_gamma   90.00
#
_symmetry.space_group_name_H-M   'P 1'
#
loop_
_entity.id
_entity.type
_entity.pdbx_description
1 polymer ?
#
loop_
_entity_poly.entity_id
_entity_poly.type
_entity_poly.pdbx_seq_one_letter_code
_entity_poly.pdbx_strand_id
1 'polypeptide(L)'
;MKRMLIAVLTYMMVTTSAAWAQDAMHFYKLGIDSSLANTKIKYFTKAVELNPNLVEAYEKRAIHYYFQRRYDNAIRDYTKIIELQPEGPEAYLMLGSTHLKKEELEPAIKNLTRAIELDPKLARAFGNRAEAYRLAGMATEAVHDSTEAIGLRGDERTTAIAYKTRAKALLELGYEEESDADFNKSVELDPRYVLIRYLAGTSSLEGVRQMGLMGIIAICFVGIFQLTMRAPRKGKHHRS
;
A
#
# COMPACT_ATOMS: atom_id res chain seq x y z
N MET A 1 -32.33 34.43 -32.61
CA MET A 1 -32.52 32.96 -32.56
C MET A 1 -31.22 32.20 -32.23
N LYS A 2 -30.11 32.33 -33.00
CA LYS A 2 -28.83 31.58 -32.70
C LYS A 2 -28.29 31.73 -31.26
N ARG A 3 -28.27 32.95 -30.71
CA ARG A 3 -27.82 33.23 -29.33
C ARG A 3 -28.70 32.59 -28.25
N MET A 4 -30.01 32.56 -28.48
CA MET A 4 -30.94 31.94 -27.55
C MET A 4 -30.86 30.42 -27.58
N LEU A 5 -30.64 29.81 -28.77
CA LEU A 5 -30.40 28.38 -28.91
C LEU A 5 -29.12 27.93 -28.24
N ILE A 6 -28.05 28.70 -28.38
CA ILE A 6 -26.75 28.43 -27.70
C ILE A 6 -26.96 28.50 -26.17
N ALA A 7 -27.66 29.51 -25.66
CA ALA A 7 -27.93 29.65 -24.23
C ALA A 7 -28.77 28.48 -23.67
N VAL A 8 -29.75 28.00 -24.42
CA VAL A 8 -30.57 26.83 -24.00
C VAL A 8 -29.75 25.56 -24.04
N LEU A 9 -28.89 25.35 -25.06
CA LEU A 9 -28.04 24.18 -25.18
C LEU A 9 -26.95 24.17 -24.05
N THR A 10 -26.34 25.31 -23.74
CA THR A 10 -25.42 25.42 -22.62
C THR A 10 -26.10 25.20 -21.30
N TYR A 11 -27.28 25.72 -21.07
CA TYR A 11 -28.08 25.48 -19.85
C TYR A 11 -28.43 23.99 -19.70
N MET A 12 -28.89 23.33 -20.77
CA MET A 12 -29.18 21.89 -20.78
C MET A 12 -27.90 21.06 -20.49
N MET A 13 -26.75 21.41 -21.09
CA MET A 13 -25.49 20.71 -20.83
C MET A 13 -25.05 20.85 -19.35
N VAL A 14 -25.18 22.03 -18.77
CA VAL A 14 -24.84 22.29 -17.36
C VAL A 14 -25.78 21.52 -16.41
N THR A 15 -27.07 21.49 -16.67
CA THR A 15 -28.04 20.77 -15.82
C THR A 15 -27.86 19.26 -15.90
N THR A 16 -27.57 18.70 -17.07
CA THR A 16 -27.29 17.26 -17.23
C THR A 16 -25.99 16.85 -16.58
N SER A 17 -24.93 17.65 -16.71
CA SER A 17 -23.65 17.35 -16.06
C SER A 17 -23.74 17.40 -14.54
N ALA A 18 -24.54 18.33 -13.98
CA ALA A 18 -24.78 18.39 -12.53
C ALA A 18 -25.57 17.17 -12.02
N ALA A 19 -26.55 16.69 -12.75
CA ALA A 19 -27.31 15.50 -12.42
C ALA A 19 -26.39 14.25 -12.42
N TRP A 20 -25.56 14.08 -13.42
CA TRP A 20 -24.62 12.95 -13.51
C TRP A 20 -23.56 13.00 -12.42
N ALA A 21 -23.08 14.18 -12.04
CA ALA A 21 -22.15 14.33 -10.92
C ALA A 21 -22.82 13.94 -9.60
N GLN A 22 -24.10 14.26 -9.40
CA GLN A 22 -24.87 13.85 -8.24
C GLN A 22 -25.07 12.33 -8.18
N ASP A 23 -25.40 11.71 -9.33
CA ASP A 23 -25.52 10.26 -9.45
C ASP A 23 -24.16 9.57 -9.23
N ALA A 24 -23.06 10.11 -9.73
CA ALA A 24 -21.72 9.60 -9.48
C ALA A 24 -21.37 9.58 -7.99
N MET A 25 -21.69 10.66 -7.28
CA MET A 25 -21.48 10.76 -5.83
C MET A 25 -22.39 9.80 -5.05
N HIS A 26 -23.59 9.54 -5.53
CA HIS A 26 -24.48 8.53 -4.95
C HIS A 26 -23.84 7.14 -5.03
N PHE A 27 -23.37 6.72 -6.21
CA PHE A 27 -22.67 5.43 -6.36
C PHE A 27 -21.36 5.37 -5.57
N TYR A 28 -20.60 6.46 -5.47
CA TYR A 28 -19.43 6.53 -4.60
C TYR A 28 -19.78 6.22 -3.14
N LYS A 29 -20.83 6.83 -2.60
CA LYS A 29 -21.31 6.58 -1.22
C LYS A 29 -21.75 5.13 -1.03
N LEU A 30 -22.52 4.56 -1.97
CA LEU A 30 -22.88 3.14 -1.94
C LEU A 30 -21.62 2.21 -1.93
N GLY A 31 -20.55 2.62 -2.64
CA GLY A 31 -19.28 1.93 -2.60
C GLY A 31 -18.60 2.00 -1.22
N ILE A 32 -18.66 3.15 -0.57
CA ILE A 32 -18.12 3.31 0.79
C ILE A 32 -18.89 2.44 1.78
N ASP A 33 -20.21 2.45 1.73
CA ASP A 33 -21.10 1.76 2.69
C ASP A 33 -21.14 0.23 2.49
N SER A 34 -20.77 -0.27 1.32
CA SER A 34 -20.76 -1.70 1.04
C SER A 34 -19.72 -2.44 1.89
N SER A 35 -20.04 -3.66 2.34
CA SER A 35 -19.08 -4.53 3.07
C SER A 35 -18.26 -5.42 2.16
N LEU A 36 -18.74 -5.73 0.94
CA LEU A 36 -18.13 -6.68 0.02
C LEU A 36 -17.21 -5.98 -0.99
N ALA A 37 -15.95 -6.40 -1.07
CA ALA A 37 -14.94 -5.78 -1.93
C ALA A 37 -15.35 -5.72 -3.42
N ASN A 38 -15.94 -6.79 -3.97
CA ASN A 38 -16.40 -6.81 -5.36
C ASN A 38 -17.58 -5.85 -5.60
N THR A 39 -18.47 -5.72 -4.63
CA THR A 39 -19.58 -4.77 -4.69
C THR A 39 -19.06 -3.33 -4.63
N LYS A 40 -18.06 -3.05 -3.80
CA LYS A 40 -17.37 -1.76 -3.76
C LYS A 40 -16.80 -1.39 -5.13
N ILE A 41 -16.04 -2.31 -5.74
CA ILE A 41 -15.47 -2.12 -7.08
C ILE A 41 -16.57 -1.80 -8.11
N LYS A 42 -17.70 -2.54 -8.08
CA LYS A 42 -18.83 -2.29 -8.97
C LYS A 42 -19.40 -0.87 -8.82
N TYR A 43 -19.59 -0.42 -7.59
CA TYR A 43 -20.13 0.90 -7.34
C TYR A 43 -19.14 2.01 -7.70
N PHE A 44 -17.85 1.87 -7.35
CA PHE A 44 -16.82 2.83 -7.77
C PHE A 44 -16.65 2.85 -9.29
N THR A 45 -16.80 1.71 -9.97
CA THR A 45 -16.83 1.67 -11.45
C THR A 45 -17.98 2.50 -12.00
N LYS A 46 -19.18 2.34 -11.44
CA LYS A 46 -20.31 3.15 -11.86
C LYS A 46 -20.13 4.65 -11.60
N ALA A 47 -19.49 4.99 -10.46
CA ALA A 47 -19.18 6.37 -10.12
C ALA A 47 -18.23 7.02 -11.14
N VAL A 48 -17.13 6.33 -11.55
CA VAL A 48 -16.19 6.88 -12.53
C VAL A 48 -16.72 6.86 -13.96
N GLU A 49 -17.66 5.98 -14.31
CA GLU A 49 -18.38 6.03 -15.59
C GLU A 49 -19.26 7.28 -15.70
N LEU A 50 -19.93 7.68 -14.62
CA LEU A 50 -20.79 8.86 -14.56
C LEU A 50 -19.99 10.16 -14.40
N ASN A 51 -18.89 10.13 -13.66
CA ASN A 51 -17.97 11.25 -13.52
C ASN A 51 -16.52 10.80 -13.67
N PRO A 52 -15.94 10.88 -14.89
CA PRO A 52 -14.55 10.49 -15.15
C PRO A 52 -13.48 11.35 -14.44
N ASN A 53 -13.87 12.41 -13.76
CA ASN A 53 -12.98 13.29 -13.00
C ASN A 53 -13.09 13.06 -11.48
N LEU A 54 -13.87 12.09 -11.02
CA LEU A 54 -14.04 11.78 -9.59
C LEU A 54 -12.85 10.98 -9.08
N VAL A 55 -11.80 11.69 -8.68
CA VAL A 55 -10.51 11.14 -8.23
C VAL A 55 -10.70 10.17 -7.06
N GLU A 56 -11.55 10.50 -6.09
CA GLU A 56 -11.82 9.69 -4.91
C GLU A 56 -12.38 8.30 -5.26
N ALA A 57 -13.16 8.19 -6.33
CA ALA A 57 -13.70 6.91 -6.77
C ALA A 57 -12.64 6.03 -7.44
N TYR A 58 -11.74 6.62 -8.23
CA TYR A 58 -10.56 5.91 -8.75
C TYR A 58 -9.65 5.42 -7.61
N GLU A 59 -9.38 6.29 -6.63
CA GLU A 59 -8.54 5.97 -5.48
C GLU A 59 -9.07 4.77 -4.69
N LYS A 60 -10.35 4.80 -4.32
CA LYS A 60 -10.98 3.69 -3.60
C LYS A 60 -11.02 2.43 -4.44
N ARG A 61 -11.29 2.51 -5.74
CA ARG A 61 -11.31 1.36 -6.64
C ARG A 61 -9.91 0.75 -6.78
N ALA A 62 -8.88 1.58 -7.00
CA ALA A 62 -7.49 1.16 -7.11
C ALA A 62 -7.01 0.41 -5.86
N ILE A 63 -7.32 0.92 -4.66
CA ILE A 63 -7.00 0.27 -3.39
C ILE A 63 -7.62 -1.14 -3.34
N HIS A 64 -8.89 -1.30 -3.73
CA HIS A 64 -9.53 -2.62 -3.75
C HIS A 64 -8.93 -3.56 -4.80
N TYR A 65 -8.56 -3.05 -5.97
CA TYR A 65 -7.84 -3.83 -6.98
C TYR A 65 -6.47 -4.28 -6.46
N TYR A 66 -5.72 -3.39 -5.81
CA TYR A 66 -4.43 -3.69 -5.21
C TYR A 66 -4.51 -4.85 -4.18
N PHE A 67 -5.46 -4.78 -3.25
CA PHE A 67 -5.65 -5.84 -2.26
C PHE A 67 -6.13 -7.17 -2.85
N GLN A 68 -6.83 -7.14 -3.98
CA GLN A 68 -7.19 -8.32 -4.75
C GLN A 68 -6.07 -8.83 -5.67
N ARG A 69 -4.87 -8.22 -5.64
CA ARG A 69 -3.73 -8.50 -6.53
C ARG A 69 -4.03 -8.26 -8.01
N ARG A 70 -5.06 -7.49 -8.31
CA ARG A 70 -5.41 -7.05 -9.67
C ARG A 70 -4.61 -5.81 -10.03
N TYR A 71 -3.28 -5.96 -10.05
CA TYR A 71 -2.35 -4.83 -10.12
C TYR A 71 -2.50 -4.00 -11.39
N ASP A 72 -2.76 -4.61 -12.55
CA ASP A 72 -2.96 -3.85 -13.80
C ASP A 72 -4.19 -2.92 -13.74
N ASN A 73 -5.23 -3.34 -13.02
CA ASN A 73 -6.39 -2.49 -12.80
C ASN A 73 -6.06 -1.33 -11.87
N ALA A 74 -5.31 -1.60 -10.80
CA ALA A 74 -4.87 -0.56 -9.86
C ALA A 74 -3.93 0.45 -10.55
N ILE A 75 -2.98 -0.02 -11.37
CA ILE A 75 -2.07 0.83 -12.15
C ILE A 75 -2.87 1.79 -13.06
N ARG A 76 -3.86 1.29 -13.79
CA ARG A 76 -4.71 2.15 -14.64
C ARG A 76 -5.41 3.24 -13.85
N ASP A 77 -5.96 2.91 -12.69
CA ASP A 77 -6.67 3.87 -11.85
C ASP A 77 -5.69 4.90 -11.26
N TYR A 78 -4.53 4.48 -10.72
CA TYR A 78 -3.52 5.42 -10.21
C TYR A 78 -2.94 6.31 -11.32
N THR A 79 -2.74 5.78 -12.51
CA THR A 79 -2.33 6.58 -13.67
C THR A 79 -3.38 7.64 -13.99
N LYS A 80 -4.68 7.26 -13.93
CA LYS A 80 -5.76 8.22 -14.15
C LYS A 80 -5.81 9.31 -13.08
N ILE A 81 -5.53 8.97 -11.83
CA ILE A 81 -5.41 9.96 -10.73
C ILE A 81 -4.28 10.95 -11.03
N ILE A 82 -3.11 10.47 -11.46
CA ILE A 82 -1.97 11.31 -11.82
C ILE A 82 -2.30 12.25 -13.01
N GLU A 83 -3.02 11.76 -14.01
CA GLU A 83 -3.50 12.62 -15.11
C GLU A 83 -4.39 13.77 -14.62
N LEU A 84 -5.24 13.49 -13.62
CA LEU A 84 -6.16 14.49 -13.05
C LEU A 84 -5.49 15.40 -12.02
N GLN A 85 -4.51 14.87 -11.27
CA GLN A 85 -3.82 15.56 -10.18
C GLN A 85 -2.31 15.24 -10.23
N PRO A 86 -1.54 15.86 -11.14
CA PRO A 86 -0.13 15.51 -11.38
C PRO A 86 0.82 15.89 -10.23
N GLU A 87 0.39 16.72 -9.30
CA GLU A 87 1.19 17.17 -8.15
C GLU A 87 0.85 16.38 -6.85
N GLY A 88 0.05 15.31 -6.96
CA GLY A 88 -0.32 14.49 -5.80
C GLY A 88 0.73 13.41 -5.50
N PRO A 89 1.58 13.53 -4.44
CA PRO A 89 2.64 12.56 -4.15
C PRO A 89 2.11 11.16 -3.82
N GLU A 90 0.94 11.07 -3.19
CA GLU A 90 0.33 9.79 -2.81
C GLU A 90 -0.03 8.91 -4.02
N ALA A 91 -0.46 9.50 -5.13
CA ALA A 91 -0.79 8.75 -6.34
C ALA A 91 0.47 8.08 -6.93
N TYR A 92 1.58 8.80 -6.97
CA TYR A 92 2.88 8.26 -7.40
C TYR A 92 3.41 7.20 -6.42
N LEU A 93 3.28 7.41 -5.10
CA LEU A 93 3.61 6.42 -4.10
C LEU A 93 2.83 5.12 -4.32
N MET A 94 1.52 5.21 -4.51
CA MET A 94 0.68 4.03 -4.68
C MET A 94 0.92 3.34 -6.04
N LEU A 95 1.16 4.10 -7.10
CA LEU A 95 1.55 3.57 -8.40
C LEU A 95 2.89 2.82 -8.32
N GLY A 96 3.91 3.45 -7.74
CA GLY A 96 5.22 2.84 -7.53
C GLY A 96 5.16 1.60 -6.64
N SER A 97 4.38 1.65 -5.56
CA SER A 97 4.13 0.50 -4.67
C SER A 97 3.44 -0.65 -5.40
N THR A 98 2.54 -0.33 -6.35
CA THR A 98 1.84 -1.35 -7.15
C THR A 98 2.78 -2.01 -8.15
N HIS A 99 3.65 -1.24 -8.82
CA HIS A 99 4.71 -1.77 -9.67
C HIS A 99 5.68 -2.65 -8.89
N LEU A 100 6.07 -2.22 -7.66
CA LEU A 100 6.92 -3.03 -6.78
C LEU A 100 6.28 -4.39 -6.44
N LYS A 101 4.95 -4.43 -6.22
CA LYS A 101 4.22 -5.70 -6.00
C LYS A 101 4.13 -6.59 -7.23
N LYS A 102 4.26 -6.02 -8.42
CA LYS A 102 4.39 -6.76 -9.69
C LYS A 102 5.84 -7.14 -9.99
N GLU A 103 6.80 -6.75 -9.16
CA GLU A 103 8.24 -6.91 -9.41
C GLU A 103 8.74 -6.14 -10.64
N GLU A 104 8.02 -5.11 -11.06
CA GLU A 104 8.40 -4.18 -12.11
C GLU A 104 9.25 -3.06 -11.49
N LEU A 105 10.55 -3.35 -11.28
CA LEU A 105 11.41 -2.54 -10.42
C LEU A 105 11.71 -1.16 -10.97
N GLU A 106 12.01 -1.02 -12.27
CA GLU A 106 12.29 0.29 -12.89
C GLU A 106 11.08 1.24 -12.83
N PRO A 107 9.85 0.83 -13.23
CA PRO A 107 8.65 1.64 -13.03
C PRO A 107 8.39 1.99 -11.57
N ALA A 108 8.65 1.06 -10.63
CA ALA A 108 8.51 1.30 -9.20
C ALA A 108 9.45 2.41 -8.74
N ILE A 109 10.75 2.30 -9.02
CA ILE A 109 11.77 3.29 -8.65
C ILE A 109 11.42 4.67 -9.24
N LYS A 110 11.06 4.73 -10.52
CA LYS A 110 10.68 5.98 -11.19
C LYS A 110 9.52 6.70 -10.48
N ASN A 111 8.44 5.99 -10.20
CA ASN A 111 7.26 6.60 -9.58
C ASN A 111 7.52 6.96 -8.11
N LEU A 112 8.24 6.14 -7.35
CA LEU A 112 8.62 6.43 -5.98
C LEU A 112 9.57 7.63 -5.89
N THR A 113 10.47 7.79 -6.85
CA THR A 113 11.32 8.98 -6.97
C THR A 113 10.46 10.22 -7.19
N ARG A 114 9.47 10.16 -8.09
CA ARG A 114 8.57 11.31 -8.30
C ARG A 114 7.75 11.64 -7.04
N ALA A 115 7.30 10.63 -6.29
CA ALA A 115 6.62 10.84 -5.01
C ALA A 115 7.51 11.59 -4.00
N ILE A 116 8.79 11.22 -3.91
CA ILE A 116 9.79 11.86 -3.02
C ILE A 116 10.11 13.28 -3.47
N GLU A 117 10.22 13.55 -4.76
CA GLU A 117 10.42 14.90 -5.30
C GLU A 117 9.27 15.83 -4.93
N LEU A 118 8.02 15.32 -4.94
CA LEU A 118 6.82 16.08 -4.60
C LEU A 118 6.65 16.25 -3.08
N ASP A 119 6.98 15.22 -2.30
CA ASP A 119 6.99 15.27 -0.84
C ASP A 119 8.24 14.58 -0.26
N PRO A 120 9.31 15.33 0.04
CA PRO A 120 10.53 14.80 0.64
C PRO A 120 10.37 14.25 2.07
N LYS A 121 9.20 14.38 2.68
CA LYS A 121 8.91 13.83 4.02
C LYS A 121 8.10 12.54 3.99
N LEU A 122 7.83 12.02 2.82
CA LEU A 122 7.03 10.82 2.64
C LEU A 122 7.85 9.54 2.92
N ALA A 123 8.02 9.21 4.22
CA ALA A 123 8.82 8.06 4.69
C ALA A 123 8.49 6.76 3.97
N ARG A 124 7.20 6.53 3.64
CA ARG A 124 6.74 5.33 2.91
C ARG A 124 7.32 5.24 1.50
N ALA A 125 7.51 6.36 0.83
CA ALA A 125 8.07 6.39 -0.53
C ALA A 125 9.55 5.97 -0.50
N PHE A 126 10.33 6.49 0.45
CA PHE A 126 11.70 6.06 0.68
C PHE A 126 11.78 4.57 1.02
N GLY A 127 10.97 4.07 1.97
CA GLY A 127 10.97 2.67 2.36
C GLY A 127 10.61 1.71 1.21
N ASN A 128 9.65 2.09 0.36
CA ASN A 128 9.29 1.29 -0.81
C ASN A 128 10.35 1.37 -1.91
N ARG A 129 11.00 2.53 -2.11
CA ARG A 129 12.10 2.67 -3.08
C ARG A 129 13.34 1.90 -2.63
N ALA A 130 13.63 1.91 -1.33
CA ALA A 130 14.67 1.07 -0.74
C ALA A 130 14.46 -0.42 -1.05
N GLU A 131 13.23 -0.94 -0.87
CA GLU A 131 12.96 -2.34 -1.21
C GLU A 131 13.05 -2.59 -2.72
N ALA A 132 12.65 -1.63 -3.56
CA ALA A 132 12.82 -1.73 -5.01
C ALA A 132 14.31 -1.76 -5.40
N TYR A 133 15.15 -0.88 -4.82
CA TYR A 133 16.59 -0.88 -5.02
C TYR A 133 17.24 -2.20 -4.58
N ARG A 134 16.88 -2.69 -3.39
CA ARG A 134 17.41 -3.96 -2.89
C ARG A 134 17.07 -5.12 -3.83
N LEU A 135 15.83 -5.22 -4.30
CA LEU A 135 15.42 -6.26 -5.26
C LEU A 135 16.10 -6.10 -6.62
N ALA A 136 16.51 -4.89 -6.99
CA ALA A 136 17.29 -4.60 -8.18
C ALA A 136 18.81 -4.88 -8.00
N GLY A 137 19.26 -5.37 -6.82
CA GLY A 137 20.67 -5.59 -6.51
C GLY A 137 21.45 -4.32 -6.17
N MET A 138 20.78 -3.20 -5.94
CA MET A 138 21.34 -1.89 -5.60
C MET A 138 21.32 -1.71 -4.08
N ALA A 139 22.11 -2.54 -3.38
CA ALA A 139 22.05 -2.64 -1.93
C ALA A 139 22.51 -1.35 -1.22
N THR A 140 23.46 -0.60 -1.78
CA THR A 140 23.94 0.68 -1.23
C THR A 140 22.82 1.74 -1.23
N GLU A 141 22.11 1.88 -2.33
CA GLU A 141 20.99 2.79 -2.49
C GLU A 141 19.82 2.38 -1.57
N ALA A 142 19.62 1.08 -1.38
CA ALA A 142 18.64 0.56 -0.46
C ALA A 142 18.95 0.92 1.00
N VAL A 143 20.22 0.85 1.42
CA VAL A 143 20.67 1.30 2.75
C VAL A 143 20.45 2.80 2.93
N HIS A 144 20.79 3.60 1.93
CA HIS A 144 20.59 5.05 1.96
C HIS A 144 19.11 5.39 2.16
N ASP A 145 18.22 4.91 1.28
CA ASP A 145 16.81 5.22 1.32
C ASP A 145 16.11 4.69 2.58
N SER A 146 16.51 3.50 3.06
CA SER A 146 16.00 2.98 4.33
C SER A 146 16.40 3.87 5.51
N THR A 147 17.60 4.45 5.48
CA THR A 147 18.08 5.37 6.51
C THR A 147 17.26 6.66 6.51
N GLU A 148 16.97 7.22 5.33
CA GLU A 148 16.07 8.36 5.20
C GLU A 148 14.67 8.04 5.74
N ALA A 149 14.10 6.89 5.36
CA ALA A 149 12.78 6.46 5.86
C ALA A 149 12.73 6.36 7.39
N ILE A 150 13.79 5.83 8.03
CA ILE A 150 13.92 5.75 9.49
C ILE A 150 14.03 7.15 10.11
N GLY A 151 14.85 8.01 9.51
CA GLY A 151 15.08 9.40 9.98
C GLY A 151 13.82 10.25 9.97
N LEU A 152 12.93 10.05 9.02
CA LEU A 152 11.65 10.73 8.88
C LEU A 152 10.62 10.33 9.95
N ARG A 153 10.87 9.29 10.73
CA ARG A 153 10.02 8.82 11.84
C ARG A 153 8.55 8.69 11.46
N GLY A 154 8.27 7.96 10.39
CA GLY A 154 6.92 7.60 9.99
C GLY A 154 6.17 6.80 11.08
N ASP A 155 5.03 6.21 10.73
CA ASP A 155 4.38 5.27 11.65
C ASP A 155 5.28 4.05 11.98
N GLU A 156 5.01 3.38 13.11
CA GLU A 156 5.82 2.24 13.60
C GLU A 156 5.99 1.15 12.54
N ARG A 157 4.94 0.89 11.77
CA ARG A 157 4.98 -0.14 10.72
C ARG A 157 5.91 0.27 9.57
N THR A 158 5.85 1.51 9.13
CA THR A 158 6.74 2.05 8.09
C THR A 158 8.18 2.00 8.56
N THR A 159 8.45 2.42 9.79
CA THR A 159 9.76 2.39 10.42
C THR A 159 10.28 0.95 10.57
N ALA A 160 9.45 0.01 11.01
CA ALA A 160 9.82 -1.40 11.11
C ALA A 160 10.17 -2.02 9.74
N ILE A 161 9.41 -1.67 8.69
CA ILE A 161 9.71 -2.10 7.32
C ILE A 161 11.07 -1.54 6.87
N ALA A 162 11.35 -0.27 7.14
CA ALA A 162 12.61 0.37 6.75
C ALA A 162 13.81 -0.28 7.44
N TYR A 163 13.74 -0.54 8.75
CA TYR A 163 14.77 -1.31 9.46
C TYR A 163 14.98 -2.70 8.85
N LYS A 164 13.91 -3.43 8.59
CA LYS A 164 13.99 -4.76 7.96
C LYS A 164 14.63 -4.71 6.57
N THR A 165 14.28 -3.72 5.75
CA THR A 165 14.84 -3.57 4.40
C THR A 165 16.32 -3.21 4.47
N ARG A 166 16.71 -2.30 5.40
CA ARG A 166 18.11 -1.93 5.62
C ARG A 166 18.92 -3.12 6.11
N ALA A 167 18.40 -3.90 7.07
CA ALA A 167 19.04 -5.12 7.54
C ALA A 167 19.36 -6.08 6.40
N LYS A 168 18.42 -6.33 5.49
CA LYS A 168 18.65 -7.21 4.34
C LYS A 168 19.71 -6.65 3.40
N ALA A 169 19.66 -5.34 3.10
CA ALA A 169 20.63 -4.69 2.24
C ALA A 169 22.06 -4.70 2.87
N LEU A 170 22.16 -4.48 4.18
CA LEU A 170 23.41 -4.58 4.92
C LEU A 170 23.98 -6.00 4.87
N LEU A 171 23.13 -7.03 5.01
CA LEU A 171 23.55 -8.42 4.88
C LEU A 171 24.07 -8.72 3.47
N GLU A 172 23.41 -8.23 2.42
CA GLU A 172 23.84 -8.36 1.02
C GLU A 172 25.21 -7.68 0.77
N LEU A 173 25.54 -6.65 1.56
CA LEU A 173 26.84 -5.95 1.54
C LEU A 173 27.91 -6.59 2.47
N GLY A 174 27.56 -7.62 3.26
CA GLY A 174 28.46 -8.29 4.18
C GLY A 174 28.58 -7.66 5.57
N TYR A 175 27.72 -6.71 5.92
CA TYR A 175 27.67 -6.06 7.25
C TYR A 175 26.72 -6.82 8.18
N GLU A 176 27.17 -7.95 8.72
CA GLU A 176 26.33 -8.89 9.48
C GLU A 176 25.89 -8.31 10.82
N GLU A 177 26.78 -7.64 11.57
CA GLU A 177 26.49 -7.09 12.90
C GLU A 177 25.44 -5.98 12.83
N GLU A 178 25.60 -5.05 11.88
CA GLU A 178 24.67 -3.95 11.64
C GLU A 178 23.31 -4.48 11.14
N SER A 179 23.33 -5.51 10.27
CA SER A 179 22.14 -6.19 9.80
C SER A 179 21.36 -6.79 10.97
N ASP A 180 22.02 -7.48 11.89
CA ASP A 180 21.40 -8.08 13.07
C ASP A 180 20.80 -7.03 14.01
N ALA A 181 21.52 -5.92 14.24
CA ALA A 181 21.02 -4.82 15.04
C ALA A 181 19.73 -4.22 14.46
N ASP A 182 19.71 -3.94 13.16
CA ASP A 182 18.54 -3.41 12.46
C ASP A 182 17.39 -4.40 12.44
N PHE A 183 17.69 -5.68 12.23
CA PHE A 183 16.65 -6.71 12.26
C PHE A 183 15.98 -6.81 13.63
N ASN A 184 16.78 -6.77 14.72
CA ASN A 184 16.26 -6.75 16.08
C ASN A 184 15.35 -5.53 16.29
N LYS A 185 15.75 -4.35 15.79
CA LYS A 185 14.95 -3.14 15.87
C LYS A 185 13.63 -3.25 15.11
N SER A 186 13.64 -3.88 13.94
CA SER A 186 12.41 -4.13 13.18
C SER A 186 11.43 -5.05 13.94
N VAL A 187 11.95 -6.04 14.67
CA VAL A 187 11.16 -6.96 15.49
C VAL A 187 10.59 -6.28 16.74
N GLU A 188 11.34 -5.38 17.39
CA GLU A 188 10.83 -4.58 18.50
C GLU A 188 9.61 -3.75 18.08
N LEU A 189 9.67 -3.13 16.90
CA LEU A 189 8.59 -2.29 16.37
C LEU A 189 7.43 -3.12 15.79
N ASP A 190 7.71 -4.27 15.19
CA ASP A 190 6.68 -5.18 14.67
C ASP A 190 7.04 -6.64 14.93
N PRO A 191 6.54 -7.22 16.03
CA PRO A 191 6.82 -8.61 16.41
C PRO A 191 6.48 -9.66 15.36
N ARG A 192 5.69 -9.34 14.34
CA ARG A 192 5.38 -10.25 13.23
C ARG A 192 6.61 -10.62 12.41
N TYR A 193 7.68 -9.81 12.48
CA TYR A 193 8.94 -10.09 11.79
C TYR A 193 9.82 -11.15 12.48
N VAL A 194 9.53 -11.55 13.71
CA VAL A 194 10.20 -12.68 14.39
C VAL A 194 10.14 -13.94 13.53
N LEU A 195 8.97 -14.26 13.01
CA LEU A 195 8.78 -15.45 12.18
C LEU A 195 9.59 -15.39 10.88
N ILE A 196 9.74 -14.22 10.29
CA ILE A 196 10.52 -14.01 9.04
C ILE A 196 12.00 -14.27 9.31
N ARG A 197 12.55 -13.79 10.44
CA ARG A 197 13.94 -14.08 10.84
C ARG A 197 14.18 -15.57 11.04
N TYR A 198 13.24 -16.24 11.74
CA TYR A 198 13.31 -17.67 11.97
C TYR A 198 13.34 -18.48 10.65
N LEU A 199 12.47 -18.12 9.69
CA LEU A 199 12.41 -18.81 8.40
C LEU A 199 13.60 -18.49 7.48
N ALA A 200 14.20 -17.30 7.59
CA ALA A 200 15.35 -16.88 6.78
C ALA A 200 16.69 -17.37 7.36
N GLY A 201 16.78 -17.60 8.69
CA GLY A 201 18.01 -17.93 9.40
C GLY A 201 18.15 -19.41 9.79
N THR A 202 17.27 -20.30 9.36
CA THR A 202 17.26 -21.71 9.75
C THR A 202 18.34 -22.58 9.09
N SER A 203 19.40 -22.00 8.55
CA SER A 203 20.61 -22.77 8.23
C SER A 203 21.48 -23.07 9.47
N SER A 204 21.24 -22.45 10.63
CA SER A 204 21.98 -22.79 11.85
C SER A 204 21.04 -22.97 13.05
N LEU A 205 21.11 -24.17 13.67
CA LEU A 205 20.50 -24.49 14.98
C LEU A 205 20.93 -23.56 16.13
N GLU A 206 21.96 -22.78 15.95
CA GLU A 206 22.48 -21.82 16.93
C GLU A 206 21.57 -20.58 17.12
N GLY A 207 20.96 -20.07 16.02
CA GLY A 207 20.01 -18.97 16.09
C GLY A 207 18.76 -19.30 16.92
N VAL A 208 18.33 -20.56 16.90
CA VAL A 208 17.20 -21.05 17.71
C VAL A 208 17.57 -21.13 19.19
N ARG A 209 18.81 -21.41 19.51
CA ARG A 209 19.32 -21.57 20.89
C ARG A 209 19.52 -20.22 21.59
N GLN A 210 19.78 -19.15 20.83
CA GLN A 210 19.89 -17.78 21.36
C GLN A 210 18.53 -17.09 21.56
N MET A 211 17.49 -17.52 20.87
CA MET A 211 16.12 -17.11 21.22
C MET A 211 15.69 -17.86 22.47
N GLY A 212 15.89 -17.28 23.63
CA GLY A 212 15.43 -17.85 24.90
C GLY A 212 13.93 -18.18 24.84
N LEU A 213 13.45 -18.92 25.84
CA LEU A 213 12.07 -19.41 26.00
C LEU A 213 10.99 -18.36 25.64
N MET A 214 11.27 -17.07 25.83
CA MET A 214 10.40 -15.94 25.49
C MET A 214 10.15 -15.77 23.99
N GLY A 215 11.13 -16.04 23.13
CA GLY A 215 10.94 -15.98 21.69
C GLY A 215 10.02 -17.09 21.16
N ILE A 216 10.15 -18.30 21.71
CA ILE A 216 9.30 -19.45 21.39
C ILE A 216 7.85 -19.20 21.84
N ILE A 217 7.68 -18.64 23.05
CA ILE A 217 6.36 -18.26 23.59
C ILE A 217 5.70 -17.19 22.72
N ALA A 218 6.45 -16.17 22.27
CA ALA A 218 5.90 -15.13 21.39
C ALA A 218 5.44 -15.70 20.03
N ILE A 219 6.18 -16.64 19.45
CA ILE A 219 5.80 -17.34 18.20
C ILE A 219 4.52 -18.16 18.41
N CYS A 220 4.42 -18.90 19.53
CA CYS A 220 3.22 -19.67 19.87
C CYS A 220 2.01 -18.75 20.09
N PHE A 221 2.18 -17.61 20.78
CA PHE A 221 1.09 -16.65 21.03
C PHE A 221 0.58 -16.00 19.73
N VAL A 222 1.48 -15.60 18.82
CA VAL A 222 1.08 -15.04 17.52
C VAL A 222 0.36 -16.09 16.66
N GLY A 223 0.84 -17.33 16.67
CA GLY A 223 0.20 -18.46 15.96
C GLY A 223 -1.20 -18.78 16.51
N ILE A 224 -1.34 -18.84 17.83
CA ILE A 224 -2.63 -19.10 18.51
C ILE A 224 -3.60 -17.93 18.29
N PHE A 225 -3.13 -16.69 18.39
CA PHE A 225 -3.94 -15.48 18.15
C PHE A 225 -4.48 -15.44 16.71
N GLN A 226 -3.67 -15.80 15.72
CA GLN A 226 -4.13 -15.87 14.33
C GLN A 226 -5.14 -17.01 14.09
N LEU A 227 -5.00 -18.15 14.76
CA LEU A 227 -5.95 -19.25 14.72
C LEU A 227 -7.29 -18.89 15.36
N THR A 228 -7.28 -18.17 16.49
CA THR A 228 -8.51 -17.74 17.18
C THR A 228 -9.27 -16.65 16.41
N MET A 229 -8.55 -15.76 15.71
CA MET A 229 -9.18 -14.73 14.86
C MET A 229 -9.75 -15.29 13.54
N ARG A 230 -9.30 -16.47 13.10
CA ARG A 230 -9.82 -17.17 11.90
C ARG A 230 -11.03 -18.07 12.17
N ALA A 231 -11.38 -18.33 13.43
CA ALA A 231 -12.57 -19.13 13.74
C ALA A 231 -13.84 -18.39 13.30
N PRO A 232 -14.71 -19.00 12.46
CA PRO A 232 -15.95 -18.37 12.07
C PRO A 232 -16.83 -18.21 13.32
N ARG A 233 -17.31 -16.98 13.58
CA ARG A 233 -18.34 -16.73 14.58
C ARG A 233 -19.55 -17.57 14.24
N LYS A 234 -19.75 -18.67 14.99
CA LYS A 234 -20.98 -19.47 14.91
C LYS A 234 -22.16 -18.54 15.19
N GLY A 235 -22.98 -18.30 14.15
CA GLY A 235 -24.22 -17.57 14.27
C GLY A 235 -25.10 -18.24 15.32
N LYS A 236 -25.52 -17.48 16.32
CA LYS A 236 -26.60 -17.88 17.21
C LYS A 236 -27.90 -17.89 16.38
N HIS A 237 -28.34 -19.08 15.98
CA HIS A 237 -29.73 -19.27 15.59
C HIS A 237 -30.60 -19.05 16.82
N HIS A 238 -31.29 -17.92 16.88
CA HIS A 238 -32.50 -17.81 17.69
C HIS A 238 -33.62 -18.56 16.97
N ARG A 239 -34.00 -19.71 17.54
CA ARG A 239 -35.33 -20.30 17.33
C ARG A 239 -36.29 -19.62 18.31
N SER A 240 -37.33 -19.05 17.82
CA SER A 240 -38.69 -19.05 18.35
C SER A 240 -39.63 -18.47 17.30
#